data_3ffb7c53f707a076b2951b313400fce3
#
_entry.id   3ffb7c53f707a076b2951b313400fce3
#
_cell.length_a   1.000
_cell.length_b   1.000
_cell.length_c   1.000
_cell.angle_alpha   90.00
_cell.angle_beta   90.00
_cell.angle_gamma   90.00
#
_symmetry.space_group_name_H-M   'P 1'
#
loop_
_entity.id
_entity.type
_entity.pdbx_description
1 polymer ?
#
loop_
_entity_poly.entity_id
_entity_poly.type
_entity_poly.pdbx_seq_one_letter_code
_entity_poly.pdbx_strand_id
1 'polypeptide(L)'
;ANIEWEGEWINARYLLSGEKTNPWAQETGLRVIQQGDIIGCDSDLIGPYGYAHDISRTWMVDGTPDDRQRRLYAACFEHVHRNMELLKPGLSFLELMEKGFCYSAELAEQNFTTIFHGLGLENEWPIIMSPDKLHIPGAYGGGYDGVLEVGMTLCIESYAGEIGGPDGVKLEEMVLITEAGAVPLGLTPYEEDWL
;
A
#
# COMPACT_ATOMS: atom_id res chain seq x y z
N ALA A 1 -3.80 -20.23 6.95
CA ALA A 1 -5.13 -19.77 7.31
C ALA A 1 -6.12 -20.31 6.28
N ASN A 2 -7.13 -21.04 6.72
CA ASN A 2 -8.23 -21.40 5.83
C ASN A 2 -9.14 -20.17 5.75
N ILE A 3 -9.06 -19.47 4.65
CA ILE A 3 -10.05 -18.46 4.32
C ILE A 3 -11.17 -19.21 3.60
N GLU A 4 -12.27 -19.43 4.28
CA GLU A 4 -13.49 -19.95 3.63
C GLU A 4 -14.18 -18.77 2.95
N TRP A 5 -13.91 -18.63 1.67
CA TRP A 5 -14.61 -17.70 0.79
C TRP A 5 -15.63 -18.46 -0.05
N GLU A 6 -16.82 -17.94 -0.15
CA GLU A 6 -17.80 -18.45 -1.08
C GLU A 6 -17.43 -18.08 -2.51
N GLY A 7 -16.54 -18.89 -3.10
CA GLY A 7 -16.39 -18.92 -4.55
C GLY A 7 -15.39 -17.97 -5.19
N GLU A 8 -14.34 -17.55 -4.48
CA GLU A 8 -13.57 -16.42 -4.97
C GLU A 8 -12.08 -16.71 -5.15
N TRP A 9 -11.45 -15.93 -5.99
CA TRP A 9 -10.05 -16.05 -6.34
C TRP A 9 -9.17 -15.18 -5.45
N ILE A 10 -8.06 -15.74 -4.96
CA ILE A 10 -7.09 -15.08 -4.10
C ILE A 10 -5.78 -14.97 -4.87
N ASN A 11 -5.28 -13.76 -5.04
CA ASN A 11 -3.94 -13.50 -5.56
C ASN A 11 -3.02 -12.97 -4.45
N ALA A 12 -2.88 -13.70 -3.37
CA ALA A 12 -1.93 -13.37 -2.30
C ALA A 12 -0.50 -13.76 -2.74
N ARG A 13 0.13 -12.95 -3.59
CA ARG A 13 1.48 -13.20 -4.11
C ARG A 13 2.57 -12.73 -3.15
N TYR A 14 2.25 -11.76 -2.31
CA TYR A 14 3.21 -11.08 -1.46
C TYR A 14 2.99 -11.38 0.02
N LEU A 15 3.39 -12.59 0.45
CA LEU A 15 3.60 -12.90 1.85
C LEU A 15 5.11 -13.09 2.05
N LEU A 16 5.76 -12.05 2.51
CA LEU A 16 7.21 -11.94 2.58
C LEU A 16 7.68 -11.89 4.02
N SER A 17 8.89 -12.41 4.30
CA SER A 17 9.46 -12.42 5.65
C SER A 17 10.95 -12.08 5.67
N GLY A 18 11.37 -11.34 6.71
CA GLY A 18 12.74 -10.92 6.91
C GLY A 18 13.31 -10.19 5.71
N GLU A 19 14.49 -10.59 5.24
CA GLU A 19 15.18 -9.95 4.11
C GLU A 19 14.40 -9.97 2.79
N LYS A 20 13.34 -10.77 2.67
CA LYS A 20 12.47 -10.78 1.49
C LYS A 20 11.50 -9.62 1.45
N THR A 21 11.37 -8.87 2.53
CA THR A 21 10.54 -7.66 2.55
C THR A 21 11.24 -6.43 1.95
N ASN A 22 12.54 -6.52 1.61
CA ASN A 22 13.30 -5.43 0.98
C ASN A 22 14.25 -5.95 -0.12
N PRO A 23 14.18 -5.44 -1.38
CA PRO A 23 13.15 -4.52 -1.87
C PRO A 23 11.78 -5.20 -1.94
N TRP A 24 10.71 -4.39 -2.02
CA TRP A 24 9.35 -4.89 -2.20
C TRP A 24 9.16 -5.54 -3.59
N ALA A 25 8.03 -6.17 -3.80
CA ALA A 25 7.66 -6.89 -5.03
C ALA A 25 8.48 -8.16 -5.29
N GLN A 26 9.03 -8.78 -4.25
CA GLN A 26 9.55 -10.13 -4.32
C GLN A 26 8.41 -11.13 -4.12
N GLU A 27 8.39 -12.19 -4.94
CA GLU A 27 7.36 -13.22 -4.80
C GLU A 27 7.57 -14.08 -3.54
N THR A 28 6.46 -14.56 -2.98
CA THR A 28 6.46 -15.56 -1.91
C THR A 28 7.29 -16.77 -2.29
N GLY A 29 8.19 -17.17 -1.41
CA GLY A 29 9.15 -18.25 -1.63
C GLY A 29 9.06 -19.35 -0.58
N LEU A 30 10.07 -20.22 -0.58
CA LEU A 30 10.19 -21.35 0.35
C LEU A 30 10.96 -20.98 1.64
N ARG A 31 11.21 -19.71 1.90
CA ARG A 31 11.85 -19.27 3.13
C ARG A 31 10.97 -19.62 4.33
N VAL A 32 11.56 -20.30 5.29
CA VAL A 32 10.87 -20.61 6.54
C VAL A 32 10.89 -19.37 7.41
N ILE A 33 9.70 -18.93 7.81
CA ILE A 33 9.50 -17.80 8.73
C ILE A 33 10.16 -18.14 10.07
N GLN A 34 10.90 -17.20 10.63
CA GLN A 34 11.63 -17.35 11.88
C GLN A 34 11.13 -16.36 12.94
N GLN A 35 11.38 -16.68 14.18
CA GLN A 35 11.13 -15.74 15.28
C GLN A 35 11.97 -14.46 15.09
N GLY A 36 11.33 -13.30 15.27
CA GLY A 36 11.96 -12.01 15.04
C GLY A 36 11.92 -11.53 13.59
N ASP A 37 11.36 -12.32 12.65
CA ASP A 37 11.13 -11.83 11.30
C ASP A 37 10.06 -10.76 11.27
N ILE A 38 10.30 -9.73 10.48
CA ILE A 38 9.25 -8.84 9.99
C ILE A 38 8.50 -9.55 8.86
N ILE A 39 7.18 -9.41 8.84
CA ILE A 39 6.31 -9.98 7.81
C ILE A 39 5.62 -8.83 7.07
N GLY A 40 5.73 -8.82 5.76
CA GLY A 40 4.91 -8.00 4.88
C GLY A 40 3.91 -8.89 4.15
N CYS A 41 2.63 -8.55 4.25
CA CYS A 41 1.56 -9.22 3.52
C CYS A 41 0.81 -8.21 2.68
N ASP A 42 0.63 -8.56 1.44
CA ASP A 42 -0.17 -7.83 0.48
C ASP A 42 -1.22 -8.80 -0.08
N SER A 43 -2.49 -8.46 0.07
CA SER A 43 -3.58 -9.39 -0.18
C SER A 43 -4.55 -8.85 -1.23
N ASP A 44 -4.22 -9.11 -2.48
CA ASP A 44 -5.15 -8.90 -3.60
C ASP A 44 -6.19 -10.02 -3.62
N LEU A 45 -7.40 -9.70 -3.33
CA LEU A 45 -8.51 -10.64 -3.28
C LEU A 45 -9.62 -10.21 -4.23
N ILE A 46 -10.31 -11.17 -4.82
CA ILE A 46 -11.58 -10.92 -5.46
C ILE A 46 -12.68 -11.50 -4.59
N GLY A 47 -13.47 -10.63 -4.02
CA GLY A 47 -14.55 -10.97 -3.11
C GLY A 47 -15.89 -11.25 -3.82
N PRO A 48 -16.98 -11.34 -3.06
CA PRO A 48 -18.31 -11.61 -3.59
C PRO A 48 -18.71 -10.61 -4.69
N TYR A 49 -19.35 -11.14 -5.72
CA TYR A 49 -19.77 -10.37 -6.91
C TYR A 49 -18.64 -9.81 -7.77
N GLY A 50 -17.38 -10.26 -7.57
CA GLY A 50 -16.24 -9.84 -8.36
C GLY A 50 -15.62 -8.50 -7.91
N TYR A 51 -15.98 -7.99 -6.74
CA TYR A 51 -15.34 -6.80 -6.19
C TYR A 51 -13.96 -7.13 -5.63
N ALA A 52 -12.96 -6.36 -6.06
CA ALA A 52 -11.61 -6.47 -5.55
C ALA A 52 -11.49 -5.91 -4.13
N HIS A 53 -10.58 -6.51 -3.38
CA HIS A 53 -10.13 -6.08 -2.07
C HIS A 53 -8.61 -6.08 -2.09
N ASP A 54 -8.02 -5.03 -1.61
CA ASP A 54 -6.57 -4.87 -1.58
C ASP A 54 -6.11 -4.16 -0.32
N ILE A 55 -5.23 -4.81 0.43
CA ILE A 55 -4.73 -4.26 1.69
C ILE A 55 -3.38 -4.86 2.04
N SER A 56 -2.45 -4.02 2.44
CA SER A 56 -1.17 -4.47 2.95
C SER A 56 -0.96 -4.11 4.41
N ARG A 57 -0.37 -5.05 5.15
CA ARG A 57 0.05 -4.83 6.54
C ARG A 57 1.43 -5.44 6.78
N THR A 58 2.11 -4.86 7.74
CA THR A 58 3.41 -5.35 8.21
C THR A 58 3.36 -5.55 9.71
N TRP A 59 3.84 -6.71 10.16
CA TRP A 59 3.93 -7.06 11.58
C TRP A 59 5.18 -7.89 11.86
N MET A 60 5.39 -8.32 13.10
CA MET A 60 6.55 -9.11 13.51
C MET A 60 6.15 -10.47 14.06
N VAL A 61 6.96 -11.47 13.80
CA VAL A 61 6.81 -12.82 14.36
C VAL A 61 7.54 -12.87 15.71
N ASP A 62 6.81 -12.75 16.78
CA ASP A 62 7.37 -12.69 18.14
C ASP A 62 8.55 -11.72 18.26
N GLY A 63 8.44 -10.71 19.06
CA GLY A 63 9.52 -9.77 19.26
C GLY A 63 9.07 -8.32 19.24
N THR A 64 10.03 -7.44 19.25
CA THR A 64 9.82 -6.00 19.26
C THR A 64 10.62 -5.40 18.12
N PRO A 65 10.03 -4.51 17.31
CA PRO A 65 10.73 -3.85 16.23
C PRO A 65 11.91 -3.01 16.78
N ASP A 66 12.98 -2.98 16.02
CA ASP A 66 14.09 -2.06 16.32
C ASP A 66 13.75 -0.61 15.94
N ASP A 67 14.61 0.33 16.32
CA ASP A 67 14.41 1.76 16.05
C ASP A 67 14.32 2.09 14.56
N ARG A 68 15.02 1.32 13.70
CA ARG A 68 14.98 1.49 12.25
C ARG A 68 13.64 1.01 11.70
N GLN A 69 13.18 -0.16 12.11
CA GLN A 69 11.89 -0.72 11.71
C GLN A 69 10.74 0.19 12.14
N ARG A 70 10.81 0.76 13.35
CA ARG A 70 9.84 1.76 13.82
C ARG A 70 9.82 3.01 12.94
N ARG A 71 10.99 3.53 12.57
CA ARG A 71 11.07 4.70 11.66
C ARG A 71 10.47 4.40 10.30
N LEU A 72 10.74 3.23 9.71
CA LEU A 72 10.15 2.82 8.43
C LEU A 72 8.63 2.69 8.54
N TYR A 73 8.16 2.08 9.62
CA TYR A 73 6.73 1.92 9.87
C TYR A 73 6.02 3.26 10.04
N ALA A 74 6.56 4.13 10.86
CA ALA A 74 6.03 5.48 11.07
C ALA A 74 6.01 6.30 9.77
N ALA A 75 7.05 6.16 8.92
CA ALA A 75 7.07 6.81 7.61
C ALA A 75 5.96 6.30 6.69
N CYS A 76 5.75 4.98 6.61
CA CYS A 76 4.65 4.40 5.85
C CYS A 76 3.29 4.82 6.40
N PHE A 77 3.12 4.79 7.71
CA PHE A 77 1.88 5.20 8.37
C PHE A 77 1.55 6.67 8.09
N GLU A 78 2.53 7.56 8.23
CA GLU A 78 2.37 8.98 7.88
C GLU A 78 2.00 9.15 6.40
N HIS A 79 2.67 8.41 5.51
CA HIS A 79 2.43 8.48 4.08
C HIS A 79 0.99 8.09 3.73
N VAL A 80 0.48 6.97 4.25
CA VAL A 80 -0.90 6.53 4.04
C VAL A 80 -1.88 7.58 4.55
N HIS A 81 -1.70 8.06 5.79
CA HIS A 81 -2.66 8.97 6.41
C HIS A 81 -2.69 10.35 5.77
N ARG A 82 -1.53 10.93 5.44
CA ARG A 82 -1.47 12.22 4.74
C ARG A 82 -2.07 12.16 3.34
N ASN A 83 -1.86 11.06 2.64
CA ASN A 83 -2.47 10.84 1.35
C ASN A 83 -3.98 10.58 1.45
N MET A 84 -4.44 9.91 2.51
CA MET A 84 -5.88 9.77 2.79
C MET A 84 -6.57 11.12 3.02
N GLU A 85 -5.94 12.03 3.77
CA GLU A 85 -6.46 13.38 4.02
C GLU A 85 -6.58 14.23 2.75
N LEU A 86 -5.75 13.94 1.74
CA LEU A 86 -5.79 14.61 0.44
C LEU A 86 -7.02 14.22 -0.39
N LEU A 87 -7.52 13.00 -0.23
CA LEU A 87 -8.59 12.45 -1.07
C LEU A 87 -9.96 13.10 -0.76
N LYS A 88 -10.41 13.95 -1.69
CA LYS A 88 -11.70 14.64 -1.60
C LYS A 88 -12.39 14.64 -2.95
N PRO A 89 -13.74 14.58 -2.98
CA PRO A 89 -14.48 14.70 -4.23
C PRO A 89 -14.11 16.00 -4.98
N GLY A 90 -14.04 15.90 -6.30
CA GLY A 90 -13.73 17.04 -7.18
C GLY A 90 -12.24 17.23 -7.50
N LEU A 91 -11.32 16.55 -6.82
CA LEU A 91 -9.91 16.55 -7.22
C LEU A 91 -9.70 15.69 -8.47
N SER A 92 -8.94 16.21 -9.43
CA SER A 92 -8.54 15.43 -10.60
C SER A 92 -7.40 14.45 -10.25
N PHE A 93 -7.26 13.40 -11.04
CA PHE A 93 -6.15 12.45 -10.87
C PHE A 93 -4.79 13.13 -11.11
N LEU A 94 -4.72 14.11 -12.01
CA LEU A 94 -3.51 14.92 -12.18
C LEU A 94 -3.19 15.74 -10.92
N GLU A 95 -4.19 16.35 -10.29
CA GLU A 95 -3.97 17.06 -9.04
C GLU A 95 -3.50 16.12 -7.91
N LEU A 96 -3.99 14.88 -7.85
CA LEU A 96 -3.51 13.88 -6.90
C LEU A 96 -2.05 13.51 -7.17
N MET A 97 -1.67 13.34 -8.45
CA MET A 97 -0.28 13.10 -8.84
C MET A 97 0.65 14.26 -8.45
N GLU A 98 0.18 15.51 -8.54
CA GLU A 98 0.98 16.69 -8.21
C GLU A 98 1.06 16.97 -6.71
N LYS A 99 0.01 16.69 -5.96
CA LYS A 99 -0.15 17.03 -4.54
C LYS A 99 0.15 15.87 -3.60
N GLY A 100 0.31 14.66 -4.11
CA GLY A 100 0.58 13.47 -3.30
C GLY A 100 1.76 13.67 -2.36
N PHE A 101 1.60 13.23 -1.12
CA PHE A 101 2.69 13.29 -0.15
C PHE A 101 3.76 12.27 -0.51
N CYS A 102 5.01 12.71 -0.58
CA CYS A 102 6.17 11.88 -0.87
C CYS A 102 7.03 11.70 0.39
N TYR A 103 7.78 10.61 0.39
CA TYR A 103 8.80 10.36 1.41
C TYR A 103 9.93 11.40 1.40
N SER A 104 10.71 11.42 2.49
CA SER A 104 12.01 12.08 2.49
C SER A 104 12.94 11.46 1.44
N ALA A 105 13.95 12.22 1.00
CA ALA A 105 14.91 11.76 -0.01
C ALA A 105 15.63 10.43 0.37
N GLU A 106 15.77 10.16 1.66
CA GLU A 106 16.41 8.93 2.16
C GLU A 106 15.65 7.66 1.84
N LEU A 107 14.31 7.75 1.71
CA LEU A 107 13.42 6.62 1.45
C LEU A 107 12.85 6.64 0.02
N ALA A 108 13.01 7.74 -0.71
CA ALA A 108 12.35 7.96 -2.00
C ALA A 108 12.76 6.95 -3.09
N GLU A 109 13.98 6.43 -3.06
CA GLU A 109 14.45 5.47 -4.07
C GLU A 109 13.86 4.06 -3.91
N GLN A 110 13.41 3.73 -2.71
CA GLN A 110 12.87 2.40 -2.39
C GLN A 110 11.34 2.39 -2.26
N ASN A 111 10.68 3.54 -2.37
CA ASN A 111 9.24 3.60 -2.29
C ASN A 111 8.55 3.08 -3.57
N PHE A 112 7.27 2.79 -3.45
CA PHE A 112 6.43 2.41 -4.57
C PHE A 112 6.28 3.56 -5.58
N THR A 113 6.12 3.22 -6.86
CA THR A 113 5.85 4.22 -7.90
C THR A 113 4.40 4.68 -7.89
N THR A 114 3.49 3.81 -7.51
CA THR A 114 2.06 4.08 -7.35
C THR A 114 1.81 4.65 -5.96
N ILE A 115 1.00 5.68 -5.86
CA ILE A 115 0.56 6.26 -4.59
C ILE A 115 -0.92 5.98 -4.34
N PHE A 116 -1.71 5.96 -5.40
CA PHE A 116 -3.11 5.55 -5.38
C PHE A 116 -3.42 4.69 -6.60
N HIS A 117 -4.34 3.77 -6.43
CA HIS A 117 -4.98 3.10 -7.56
C HIS A 117 -6.46 2.86 -7.31
N GLY A 118 -7.19 2.64 -8.39
CA GLY A 118 -8.61 2.33 -8.31
C GLY A 118 -8.84 0.91 -7.79
N LEU A 119 -9.95 0.75 -7.10
CA LEU A 119 -10.40 -0.53 -6.57
C LEU A 119 -11.91 -0.68 -6.83
N GLY A 120 -12.34 -1.89 -7.17
CA GLY A 120 -13.76 -2.14 -7.46
C GLY A 120 -13.93 -3.41 -8.28
N LEU A 121 -14.56 -3.32 -9.46
CA LEU A 121 -14.62 -4.44 -10.42
C LEU A 121 -13.31 -4.61 -11.20
N GLU A 122 -12.44 -3.61 -11.15
CA GLU A 122 -11.05 -3.68 -11.59
C GLU A 122 -10.17 -3.41 -10.38
N ASN A 123 -9.04 -4.09 -10.31
CA ASN A 123 -7.94 -3.78 -9.40
C ASN A 123 -6.84 -3.03 -10.15
N GLU A 124 -6.09 -2.18 -9.48
CA GLU A 124 -4.96 -1.41 -10.01
C GLU A 124 -5.31 -0.30 -11.03
N TRP A 125 -6.56 -0.02 -11.32
CA TRP A 125 -6.90 0.99 -12.33
C TRP A 125 -7.97 1.98 -11.86
N PRO A 126 -7.81 3.31 -12.04
CA PRO A 126 -6.62 3.99 -12.60
C PRO A 126 -5.43 3.98 -11.65
N ILE A 127 -4.21 4.02 -12.20
CA ILE A 127 -2.97 4.17 -11.46
C ILE A 127 -2.62 5.64 -11.35
N ILE A 128 -2.39 6.13 -10.12
CA ILE A 128 -1.96 7.50 -9.82
C ILE A 128 -0.59 7.43 -9.18
N MET A 129 0.40 7.97 -9.87
CA MET A 129 1.80 7.85 -9.51
C MET A 129 2.23 8.83 -8.41
N SER A 130 3.26 8.46 -7.68
CA SER A 130 3.95 9.35 -6.77
C SER A 130 4.62 10.52 -7.53
N PRO A 131 4.50 11.77 -7.04
CA PRO A 131 5.09 12.95 -7.70
C PRO A 131 6.59 12.84 -7.96
N ASP A 132 7.34 12.23 -7.06
CA ASP A 132 8.79 12.04 -7.19
C ASP A 132 9.19 11.01 -8.25
N LYS A 133 8.27 10.19 -8.73
CA LYS A 133 8.51 9.14 -9.73
C LYS A 133 8.06 9.50 -11.15
N LEU A 134 7.42 10.64 -11.35
CA LEU A 134 6.91 11.07 -12.66
C LEU A 134 7.99 11.22 -13.75
N HIS A 135 9.25 11.37 -13.35
CA HIS A 135 10.37 11.50 -14.28
C HIS A 135 10.93 10.16 -14.78
N ILE A 136 10.47 9.03 -14.24
CA ILE A 136 10.97 7.71 -14.63
C ILE A 136 10.44 7.36 -16.03
N PRO A 137 11.31 7.14 -17.06
CA PRO A 137 10.87 6.75 -18.38
C PRO A 137 10.10 5.43 -18.34
N GLY A 138 8.91 5.41 -18.92
CA GLY A 138 8.03 4.24 -18.90
C GLY A 138 7.26 4.06 -17.59
N ALA A 139 7.44 4.94 -16.61
CA ALA A 139 6.55 5.03 -15.48
C ALA A 139 5.12 5.20 -15.99
N TYR A 140 4.22 4.37 -15.50
CA TYR A 140 2.84 4.32 -15.97
C TYR A 140 2.11 5.59 -15.53
N GLY A 141 2.19 6.63 -16.33
CA GLY A 141 1.40 7.84 -16.15
C GLY A 141 -0.03 7.53 -16.60
N GLY A 142 -0.87 7.30 -15.64
CA GLY A 142 -2.23 6.84 -15.75
C GLY A 142 -3.01 7.36 -16.95
N GLY A 143 -3.58 6.49 -17.63
CA GLY A 143 -4.27 6.57 -18.90
C GLY A 143 -5.25 7.71 -19.15
N TYR A 144 -5.91 8.31 -18.19
CA TYR A 144 -6.82 9.44 -18.39
C TYR A 144 -6.90 10.33 -17.16
N ASP A 145 -7.21 11.59 -17.39
CA ASP A 145 -7.48 12.52 -16.32
C ASP A 145 -8.95 12.39 -15.91
N GLY A 146 -9.15 11.71 -14.78
CA GLY A 146 -10.46 11.57 -14.15
C GLY A 146 -10.59 12.52 -12.96
N VAL A 147 -11.76 12.53 -12.37
CA VAL A 147 -12.06 13.33 -11.18
C VAL A 147 -12.62 12.41 -10.10
N LEU A 148 -12.16 12.57 -8.85
CA LEU A 148 -12.73 11.82 -7.73
C LEU A 148 -14.19 12.16 -7.52
N GLU A 149 -15.02 11.13 -7.47
CA GLU A 149 -16.45 11.25 -7.22
C GLU A 149 -16.83 10.49 -5.93
N VAL A 150 -17.89 10.93 -5.28
CA VAL A 150 -18.47 10.22 -4.13
C VAL A 150 -18.89 8.81 -4.57
N GLY A 151 -18.53 7.81 -3.78
CA GLY A 151 -18.78 6.41 -4.05
C GLY A 151 -17.64 5.67 -4.73
N MET A 152 -16.58 6.36 -5.18
CA MET A 152 -15.37 5.71 -5.67
C MET A 152 -14.61 5.06 -4.52
N THR A 153 -13.94 3.95 -4.81
CA THR A 153 -13.02 3.26 -3.92
C THR A 153 -11.61 3.27 -4.50
N LEU A 154 -10.63 3.52 -3.64
CA LEU A 154 -9.21 3.54 -4.01
C LEU A 154 -8.39 2.82 -2.94
N CYS A 155 -7.19 2.38 -3.34
CA CYS A 155 -6.11 2.01 -2.43
C CYS A 155 -5.09 3.12 -2.32
N ILE A 156 -4.45 3.23 -1.16
CA ILE A 156 -3.36 4.15 -0.86
C ILE A 156 -2.14 3.31 -0.57
N GLU A 157 -1.18 3.36 -1.46
CA GLU A 157 0.03 2.54 -1.46
C GLU A 157 1.18 3.17 -0.69
N SER A 158 1.88 2.39 0.11
CA SER A 158 3.03 2.87 0.87
C SER A 158 4.04 1.76 1.11
N TYR A 159 5.28 2.00 0.74
CA TYR A 159 6.40 1.12 1.06
C TYR A 159 7.63 1.94 1.43
N ALA A 160 8.32 1.56 2.50
CA ALA A 160 9.58 2.15 2.92
C ALA A 160 10.63 1.05 3.20
N GLY A 161 11.80 1.20 2.59
CA GLY A 161 12.96 0.35 2.80
C GLY A 161 14.24 1.08 2.43
N GLU A 162 15.33 0.81 3.12
CA GLU A 162 16.64 1.37 2.82
C GLU A 162 17.34 0.56 1.72
N ILE A 163 18.10 1.21 0.84
CA ILE A 163 18.88 0.52 -0.20
C ILE A 163 19.87 -0.42 0.46
N GLY A 164 19.75 -1.72 0.17
CA GLY A 164 20.58 -2.77 0.78
C GLY A 164 20.27 -3.03 2.25
N GLY A 165 19.20 -2.46 2.79
CA GLY A 165 18.73 -2.73 4.14
C GLY A 165 18.20 -4.16 4.31
N PRO A 166 18.15 -4.67 5.55
CA PRO A 166 17.81 -6.06 5.81
C PRO A 166 16.31 -6.38 5.64
N ASP A 167 15.45 -5.38 5.73
CA ASP A 167 14.00 -5.53 5.62
C ASP A 167 13.34 -4.17 5.31
N GLY A 168 12.05 -4.20 5.01
CA GLY A 168 11.23 -3.03 4.72
C GLY A 168 9.80 -3.18 5.22
N VAL A 169 9.04 -2.09 5.17
CA VAL A 169 7.66 -1.99 5.63
C VAL A 169 6.74 -1.67 4.46
N LYS A 170 5.68 -2.42 4.30
CA LYS A 170 4.59 -2.19 3.35
C LYS A 170 3.29 -1.97 4.12
N LEU A 171 2.65 -0.86 3.88
CA LEU A 171 1.31 -0.53 4.39
C LEU A 171 0.44 -0.04 3.24
N GLU A 172 -0.81 -0.39 3.28
CA GLU A 172 -1.80 0.03 2.30
C GLU A 172 -3.17 0.12 2.94
N GLU A 173 -4.01 1.01 2.46
CA GLU A 173 -5.37 1.15 2.96
C GLU A 173 -6.37 1.34 1.82
N MET A 174 -7.44 0.57 1.86
CA MET A 174 -8.62 0.81 1.03
C MET A 174 -9.46 1.93 1.60
N VAL A 175 -9.94 2.82 0.76
CA VAL A 175 -10.81 3.91 1.18
C VAL A 175 -12.02 4.06 0.28
N LEU A 176 -13.12 4.53 0.88
CA LEU A 176 -14.32 5.00 0.18
C LEU A 176 -14.31 6.53 0.16
N ILE A 177 -14.53 7.11 -1.01
CA ILE A 177 -14.71 8.55 -1.15
C ILE A 177 -16.13 8.92 -0.76
N THR A 178 -16.26 9.73 0.28
CA THR A 178 -17.52 10.30 0.76
C THR A 178 -17.59 11.80 0.49
N GLU A 179 -18.74 12.43 0.73
CA GLU A 179 -18.87 13.90 0.65
C GLU A 179 -17.90 14.64 1.59
N ALA A 180 -17.53 14.01 2.72
CA ALA A 180 -16.61 14.58 3.71
C ALA A 180 -15.12 14.31 3.41
N GLY A 181 -14.81 13.43 2.46
CA GLY A 181 -13.47 12.94 2.13
C GLY A 181 -13.37 11.42 2.20
N ALA A 182 -12.16 10.89 2.23
CA ALA A 182 -11.92 9.46 2.28
C ALA A 182 -12.20 8.86 3.66
N VAL A 183 -12.77 7.65 3.69
CA VAL A 183 -13.00 6.86 4.91
C VAL A 183 -12.37 5.48 4.69
N PRO A 184 -11.57 4.97 5.64
CA PRO A 184 -10.97 3.65 5.49
C PRO A 184 -12.04 2.55 5.50
N LEU A 185 -11.83 1.53 4.69
CA LEU A 185 -12.66 0.32 4.60
C LEU A 185 -11.99 -0.88 5.26
N GLY A 186 -10.67 -0.86 5.42
CA GLY A 186 -9.91 -1.93 6.03
C GLY A 186 -10.27 -2.12 7.51
N LEU A 187 -10.46 -3.39 7.92
CA LEU A 187 -10.70 -3.74 9.32
C LEU A 187 -9.44 -4.27 10.01
N THR A 188 -8.37 -4.54 9.25
CA THR A 188 -7.11 -5.01 9.80
C THR A 188 -6.37 -3.86 10.45
N PRO A 189 -6.10 -3.90 11.77
CA PRO A 189 -5.50 -2.79 12.48
C PRO A 189 -4.05 -2.55 12.05
N TYR A 190 -3.57 -1.35 12.32
CA TYR A 190 -2.15 -1.04 12.30
C TYR A 190 -1.49 -1.48 13.62
N GLU A 191 -0.19 -1.69 13.59
CA GLU A 191 0.63 -1.95 14.79
C GLU A 191 0.93 -0.62 15.50
N GLU A 192 -0.03 -0.12 16.28
CA GLU A 192 0.08 1.20 16.94
C GLU A 192 1.27 1.28 17.90
N ASP A 193 1.68 0.17 18.51
CA ASP A 193 2.85 0.09 19.38
C ASP A 193 4.18 0.35 18.64
N TRP A 194 4.16 0.44 17.31
CA TRP A 194 5.34 0.74 16.50
C TRP A 194 5.52 2.25 16.22
N LEU A 195 4.51 3.05 16.51
CA LEU A 195 4.45 4.49 16.26
C LEU A 195 5.11 5.34 17.35
#